data_31b9a0eef205c932e2779845690129ee
#
_entry.id   31b9a0eef205c932e2779845690129ee
#
_cell.length_a   1.000
_cell.length_b   1.000
_cell.length_c   1.000
_cell.angle_alpha   90.00
_cell.angle_beta   90.00
_cell.angle_gamma   90.00
#
_symmetry.space_group_name_H-M   'P 1'
#
loop_
_entity.id
_entity.type
_entity.pdbx_description
1 polymer ?
#
loop_
_entity_poly.entity_id
_entity_poly.type
_entity_poly.pdbx_seq_one_letter_code
_entity_poly.pdbx_strand_id
1 'polypeptide(L)'
;MNDRIFIKGAREHNLKNVDVELPRNKLVVLTGLSGSGKSSLAFDTLYAEGQRRYVESLSSYARQFLGQMEKPDVDYIEGLSPAISIDQKTTSKNPRSTVGTVTEIHDYLRLLYARIGIPHCPKCGREIRQQTVDQMVDQVLALPERTRIQVLAPVIRGRKGEHVKVLEDLKRDGYVRVRIDGEMRELDEEIHLEKNKKHTIEAVVDRLVVREGMNKRLTDSLETAMKVSGGLIVLDVIDGEEMLFSQNYACPDCGISLEELTPRMFSFNNPYGACPTCSGLGTLMRMDPELILPNRDLSLNEGALRVTGWNSGADGSIFNMYLAAMAERYGFSLDVPIKDLPREALDALLYGTKGEKLSLHYERDGRTTTYSAPFEGVIPSLERRYRETNSPGMREEYEEYMGQYPCPDCSGKRLKKEALAVTVGGLSIMDFCDMPVTKSLEFIEALPGRLSARERMMADLIVKEMRSRLHFLESVGLQYLTLSRAAATLSGGE
;
A
#
# COMPACT_ATOMS: atom_id res chain seq x y z
N MET A 1 -43.78 33.91 14.20
CA MET A 1 -42.49 33.17 14.12
C MET A 1 -41.41 34.22 14.30
N ASN A 2 -40.45 34.00 15.22
CA ASN A 2 -39.34 34.92 15.41
C ASN A 2 -38.48 34.98 14.13
N ASP A 3 -38.42 36.12 13.46
CA ASP A 3 -37.61 36.31 12.22
C ASP A 3 -36.12 36.51 12.51
N ARG A 4 -35.72 36.36 13.77
CA ARG A 4 -34.35 36.64 14.25
C ARG A 4 -33.89 35.58 15.22
N ILE A 5 -32.57 35.39 15.29
CA ILE A 5 -31.87 34.62 16.31
C ILE A 5 -31.24 35.65 17.21
N PHE A 6 -31.52 35.57 18.53
CA PHE A 6 -30.96 36.45 19.53
C PHE A 6 -30.05 35.68 20.46
N ILE A 7 -28.78 36.13 20.57
CA ILE A 7 -27.76 35.57 21.44
C ILE A 7 -27.48 36.59 22.53
N LYS A 8 -27.58 36.20 23.80
CA LYS A 8 -27.31 37.03 24.95
C LYS A 8 -26.15 36.49 25.77
N GLY A 9 -25.14 37.35 26.01
CA GLY A 9 -24.08 37.05 26.95
C GLY A 9 -23.15 35.92 26.50
N ALA A 10 -22.75 35.86 25.21
CA ALA A 10 -21.81 34.86 24.76
C ALA A 10 -20.41 35.11 25.31
N ARG A 11 -19.83 34.08 25.98
CA ARG A 11 -18.52 34.13 26.63
C ARG A 11 -17.61 32.97 26.27
N GLU A 12 -17.98 32.19 25.26
CA GLU A 12 -17.19 31.04 24.85
C GLU A 12 -15.79 31.46 24.35
N HIS A 13 -14.76 30.80 24.81
CA HIS A 13 -13.34 31.08 24.50
C HIS A 13 -12.97 32.56 24.79
N ASN A 14 -12.70 33.34 23.73
CA ASN A 14 -12.27 34.73 23.80
C ASN A 14 -13.41 35.76 23.65
N LEU A 15 -14.67 35.33 23.60
CA LEU A 15 -15.83 36.21 23.54
C LEU A 15 -16.00 36.97 24.86
N LYS A 16 -16.25 38.27 24.76
CA LYS A 16 -16.32 39.19 25.92
C LYS A 16 -17.76 39.56 26.24
N ASN A 17 -18.58 38.57 26.60
CA ASN A 17 -19.99 38.78 26.96
C ASN A 17 -20.77 39.48 25.84
N VAL A 18 -20.75 38.91 24.66
CA VAL A 18 -21.27 39.52 23.41
C VAL A 18 -22.76 39.24 23.26
N ASP A 19 -23.54 40.31 23.01
CA ASP A 19 -24.95 40.24 22.61
C ASP A 19 -25.03 40.41 21.09
N VAL A 20 -25.72 39.51 20.39
CA VAL A 20 -25.83 39.54 18.92
C VAL A 20 -27.24 39.17 18.48
N GLU A 21 -27.75 39.93 17.52
CA GLU A 21 -29.02 39.66 16.87
C GLU A 21 -28.76 39.33 15.38
N LEU A 22 -29.17 38.15 14.91
CA LEU A 22 -28.98 37.66 13.57
C LEU A 22 -30.30 37.47 12.85
N PRO A 23 -30.45 37.92 11.58
CA PRO A 23 -31.67 37.68 10.81
C PRO A 23 -31.76 36.20 10.39
N ARG A 24 -32.97 35.64 10.46
CA ARG A 24 -33.26 34.29 9.92
C ARG A 24 -33.53 34.36 8.43
N ASN A 25 -33.33 33.20 7.73
CA ASN A 25 -33.59 33.03 6.30
C ASN A 25 -32.81 34.01 5.42
N LYS A 26 -31.61 34.42 5.86
CA LYS A 26 -30.71 35.33 5.18
C LYS A 26 -29.29 34.73 5.17
N LEU A 27 -28.50 35.09 4.17
CA LEU A 27 -27.06 34.88 4.22
C LEU A 27 -26.43 35.89 5.18
N VAL A 28 -25.80 35.41 6.24
CA VAL A 28 -25.08 36.19 7.23
C VAL A 28 -23.61 35.91 7.16
N VAL A 29 -22.78 36.96 7.00
CA VAL A 29 -21.32 36.83 6.90
C VAL A 29 -20.67 37.39 8.16
N LEU A 30 -19.91 36.56 8.88
CA LEU A 30 -19.11 36.95 10.03
C LEU A 30 -17.69 37.29 9.55
N THR A 31 -17.26 38.56 9.76
CA THR A 31 -15.94 39.06 9.35
C THR A 31 -15.14 39.56 10.53
N GLY A 32 -13.83 39.61 10.39
CA GLY A 32 -12.92 40.09 11.43
C GLY A 32 -11.53 39.46 11.31
N LEU A 33 -10.61 39.94 12.16
CA LEU A 33 -9.23 39.44 12.25
C LEU A 33 -9.18 37.95 12.73
N SER A 34 -8.08 37.28 12.45
CA SER A 34 -7.84 35.94 13.06
C SER A 34 -7.83 36.08 14.58
N GLY A 35 -8.46 35.13 15.26
CA GLY A 35 -8.59 35.18 16.74
C GLY A 35 -9.65 36.15 17.30
N SER A 36 -10.46 36.81 16.44
CA SER A 36 -11.51 37.75 16.90
C SER A 36 -12.79 37.09 17.46
N GLY A 37 -12.85 35.76 17.54
CA GLY A 37 -14.01 35.02 18.08
C GLY A 37 -15.09 34.68 17.07
N LYS A 38 -14.88 34.85 15.74
CA LYS A 38 -15.89 34.51 14.72
C LYS A 38 -16.32 33.04 14.77
N SER A 39 -15.34 32.13 14.82
CA SER A 39 -15.60 30.71 14.95
C SER A 39 -16.24 30.35 16.29
N SER A 40 -15.78 30.96 17.39
CA SER A 40 -16.36 30.76 18.73
C SER A 40 -17.82 31.14 18.78
N LEU A 41 -18.21 32.25 18.12
CA LEU A 41 -19.61 32.65 18.03
C LEU A 41 -20.45 31.72 17.15
N ALA A 42 -19.94 31.36 15.95
CA ALA A 42 -20.69 30.58 14.98
C ALA A 42 -20.78 29.10 15.36
N PHE A 43 -19.65 28.46 15.68
CA PHE A 43 -19.55 27.02 15.90
C PHE A 43 -19.70 26.67 17.39
N ASP A 44 -18.89 27.28 18.26
CA ASP A 44 -18.81 26.88 19.67
C ASP A 44 -19.97 27.42 20.49
N THR A 45 -20.69 28.48 20.03
CA THR A 45 -21.86 29.05 20.69
C THR A 45 -23.17 28.71 19.97
N LEU A 46 -23.37 29.24 18.75
CA LEU A 46 -24.66 29.16 18.04
C LEU A 46 -24.97 27.71 17.59
N TYR A 47 -24.03 27.08 16.88
CA TYR A 47 -24.21 25.70 16.38
C TYR A 47 -24.24 24.72 17.56
N ALA A 48 -23.30 24.81 18.50
CA ALA A 48 -23.21 23.92 19.65
C ALA A 48 -24.51 23.89 20.46
N GLU A 49 -25.13 25.06 20.76
CA GLU A 49 -26.41 25.13 21.48
C GLU A 49 -27.58 24.59 20.63
N GLY A 50 -27.58 24.86 19.30
CA GLY A 50 -28.59 24.31 18.40
C GLY A 50 -28.54 22.79 18.34
N GLN A 51 -27.35 22.22 18.23
CA GLN A 51 -27.09 20.79 18.22
C GLN A 51 -27.43 20.15 19.56
N ARG A 52 -27.04 20.77 20.68
CA ARG A 52 -27.34 20.29 22.03
C ARG A 52 -28.85 20.17 22.23
N ARG A 53 -29.65 21.21 21.92
CA ARG A 53 -31.13 21.19 22.02
C ARG A 53 -31.75 20.13 21.09
N TYR A 54 -31.21 19.96 19.90
CA TYR A 54 -31.67 18.91 18.98
C TYR A 54 -31.45 17.52 19.57
N VAL A 55 -30.22 17.25 20.08
CA VAL A 55 -29.88 15.95 20.70
C VAL A 55 -30.73 15.71 21.95
N GLU A 56 -30.98 16.73 22.78
CA GLU A 56 -31.86 16.61 23.94
C GLU A 56 -33.32 16.26 23.60
N SER A 57 -33.79 16.66 22.41
CA SER A 57 -35.13 16.31 21.92
C SER A 57 -35.27 14.85 21.47
N LEU A 58 -34.15 14.13 21.28
CA LEU A 58 -34.13 12.74 20.84
C LEU A 58 -34.39 11.74 21.97
N SER A 59 -34.69 10.51 21.63
CA SER A 59 -34.87 9.42 22.59
C SER A 59 -33.60 9.15 23.41
N SER A 60 -33.78 8.63 24.64
CA SER A 60 -32.65 8.29 25.52
C SER A 60 -31.65 7.32 24.86
N TYR A 61 -32.14 6.42 24.03
CA TYR A 61 -31.31 5.49 23.26
C TYR A 61 -30.43 6.24 22.23
N ALA A 62 -31.01 7.15 21.46
CA ALA A 62 -30.24 7.93 20.46
C ALA A 62 -29.20 8.83 21.13
N ARG A 63 -29.49 9.40 22.29
CA ARG A 63 -28.54 10.22 23.06
C ARG A 63 -27.30 9.45 23.53
N GLN A 64 -27.39 8.16 23.82
CA GLN A 64 -26.24 7.34 24.20
C GLN A 64 -25.21 7.20 23.06
N PHE A 65 -25.65 7.23 21.81
CA PHE A 65 -24.74 7.14 20.65
C PHE A 65 -24.15 8.50 20.24
N LEU A 66 -24.88 9.59 20.44
CA LEU A 66 -24.46 10.93 20.02
C LEU A 66 -23.60 11.67 21.07
N GLY A 67 -23.48 11.12 22.26
CA GLY A 67 -22.75 11.72 23.38
C GLY A 67 -23.52 12.90 24.03
N GLN A 68 -23.10 13.30 25.24
CA GLN A 68 -23.56 14.54 25.86
C GLN A 68 -22.69 15.68 25.36
N MET A 69 -23.33 16.71 24.79
CA MET A 69 -22.65 17.95 24.43
C MET A 69 -22.69 18.90 25.63
N GLU A 70 -21.57 19.50 25.94
CA GLU A 70 -21.50 20.55 26.99
C GLU A 70 -22.33 21.76 26.56
N LYS A 71 -22.92 22.42 27.55
CA LYS A 71 -23.66 23.66 27.31
C LYS A 71 -22.66 24.79 27.09
N PRO A 72 -22.72 25.53 25.96
CA PRO A 72 -21.84 26.66 25.76
C PRO A 72 -22.07 27.75 26.79
N ASP A 73 -21.01 28.51 27.08
CA ASP A 73 -21.06 29.63 28.02
C ASP A 73 -21.79 30.84 27.41
N VAL A 74 -23.11 30.82 27.57
CA VAL A 74 -24.03 31.84 27.05
C VAL A 74 -25.22 31.95 27.97
N ASP A 75 -25.74 33.15 28.20
CA ASP A 75 -26.90 33.34 29.08
C ASP A 75 -28.14 32.69 28.48
N TYR A 76 -28.49 33.00 27.23
CA TYR A 76 -29.55 32.34 26.47
C TYR A 76 -29.44 32.62 24.98
N ILE A 77 -30.04 31.74 24.18
CA ILE A 77 -30.20 31.90 22.72
C ILE A 77 -31.67 31.61 22.37
N GLU A 78 -32.29 32.53 21.64
CA GLU A 78 -33.64 32.38 21.12
C GLU A 78 -33.67 32.26 19.62
N GLY A 79 -34.72 31.66 19.05
CA GLY A 79 -34.95 31.58 17.62
C GLY A 79 -34.10 30.53 16.88
N LEU A 80 -33.41 29.61 17.59
CA LEU A 80 -32.62 28.56 17.00
C LEU A 80 -33.51 27.55 16.23
N SER A 81 -32.98 27.09 15.11
CA SER A 81 -33.44 25.89 14.38
C SER A 81 -32.40 24.78 14.49
N PRO A 82 -32.76 23.53 14.21
CA PRO A 82 -31.76 22.49 13.96
C PRO A 82 -30.76 23.00 12.93
N ALA A 83 -29.46 22.86 13.22
CA ALA A 83 -28.39 23.42 12.41
C ALA A 83 -27.43 22.32 11.94
N ILE A 84 -26.82 22.53 10.78
CA ILE A 84 -25.72 21.72 10.27
C ILE A 84 -24.50 22.62 10.25
N SER A 85 -23.38 22.11 10.76
CA SER A 85 -22.07 22.77 10.68
C SER A 85 -21.25 22.09 9.60
N ILE A 86 -20.60 22.92 8.78
CA ILE A 86 -19.58 22.47 7.84
C ILE A 86 -18.30 23.18 8.25
N ASP A 87 -17.48 22.46 9.00
CA ASP A 87 -16.21 22.99 9.50
C ASP A 87 -15.16 22.96 8.41
N GLN A 88 -14.28 23.95 8.45
CA GLN A 88 -13.04 23.88 7.70
C GLN A 88 -12.21 22.75 8.34
N LYS A 89 -12.06 21.61 7.65
CA LYS A 89 -11.22 20.52 8.16
C LYS A 89 -9.80 21.05 8.37
N THR A 90 -9.34 21.01 9.61
CA THR A 90 -7.91 20.99 9.88
C THR A 90 -7.33 19.79 9.14
N THR A 91 -6.22 19.99 8.44
CA THR A 91 -5.55 18.96 7.64
C THR A 91 -5.53 17.63 8.37
N SER A 92 -6.06 16.58 7.74
CA SER A 92 -6.09 15.25 8.35
C SER A 92 -4.67 14.81 8.67
N LYS A 93 -4.36 14.62 9.96
CA LYS A 93 -3.06 14.09 10.42
C LYS A 93 -2.87 12.60 10.06
N ASN A 94 -3.89 11.95 9.50
CA ASN A 94 -3.79 10.54 9.13
C ASN A 94 -2.94 10.39 7.84
N PRO A 95 -1.76 9.76 7.90
CA PRO A 95 -0.86 9.63 6.74
C PRO A 95 -1.43 8.75 5.63
N ARG A 96 -2.53 8.01 5.89
CA ARG A 96 -3.23 7.20 4.88
C ARG A 96 -4.32 7.95 4.15
N SER A 97 -4.75 9.13 4.64
CA SER A 97 -5.75 9.94 3.96
C SER A 97 -5.18 10.56 2.68
N THR A 98 -5.88 10.41 1.56
CA THR A 98 -5.54 10.99 0.26
C THR A 98 -6.73 11.74 -0.30
N VAL A 99 -6.52 12.59 -1.31
CA VAL A 99 -7.61 13.24 -2.05
C VAL A 99 -8.64 12.20 -2.50
N GLY A 100 -8.19 11.07 -3.09
CA GLY A 100 -9.07 10.01 -3.55
C GLY A 100 -9.91 9.36 -2.44
N THR A 101 -9.40 9.23 -1.22
CA THR A 101 -10.16 8.65 -0.09
C THR A 101 -11.10 9.67 0.54
N VAL A 102 -10.73 10.94 0.61
CA VAL A 102 -11.58 12.01 1.18
C VAL A 102 -12.76 12.31 0.27
N THR A 103 -12.56 12.24 -1.06
CA THR A 103 -13.62 12.42 -2.06
C THR A 103 -14.42 11.17 -2.35
N GLU A 104 -14.09 10.03 -1.71
CA GLU A 104 -14.67 8.71 -1.92
C GLU A 104 -14.43 8.13 -3.34
N ILE A 105 -13.73 8.85 -4.22
CA ILE A 105 -13.43 8.37 -5.58
C ILE A 105 -12.65 7.05 -5.54
N HIS A 106 -11.74 6.88 -4.57
CA HIS A 106 -10.97 5.66 -4.40
C HIS A 106 -11.85 4.44 -4.08
N ASP A 107 -13.00 4.62 -3.42
CA ASP A 107 -13.93 3.54 -3.13
C ASP A 107 -14.62 3.03 -4.41
N TYR A 108 -14.99 3.95 -5.31
CA TYR A 108 -15.51 3.60 -6.63
C TYR A 108 -14.43 2.96 -7.51
N LEU A 109 -13.19 3.43 -7.45
CA LEU A 109 -12.06 2.80 -8.16
C LEU A 109 -11.88 1.34 -7.71
N ARG A 110 -11.89 1.08 -6.42
CA ARG A 110 -11.76 -0.30 -5.91
C ARG A 110 -12.87 -1.22 -6.44
N LEU A 111 -14.11 -0.71 -6.53
CA LEU A 111 -15.21 -1.44 -7.12
C LEU A 111 -15.01 -1.66 -8.61
N LEU A 112 -14.57 -0.65 -9.35
CA LEU A 112 -14.32 -0.73 -10.79
C LEU A 112 -13.27 -1.80 -11.10
N TYR A 113 -12.10 -1.73 -10.43
CA TYR A 113 -11.01 -2.68 -10.64
C TYR A 113 -11.37 -4.11 -10.21
N ALA A 114 -12.20 -4.28 -9.19
CA ALA A 114 -12.68 -5.59 -8.79
C ALA A 114 -13.69 -6.19 -9.79
N ARG A 115 -14.46 -5.36 -10.52
CA ARG A 115 -15.53 -5.81 -11.43
C ARG A 115 -15.06 -6.04 -12.86
N ILE A 116 -14.21 -5.17 -13.38
CA ILE A 116 -13.79 -5.20 -14.79
C ILE A 116 -12.25 -5.16 -14.94
N GLY A 117 -11.50 -5.28 -13.84
CA GLY A 117 -10.05 -5.30 -13.88
C GLY A 117 -9.50 -6.53 -14.58
N ILE A 118 -8.51 -6.34 -15.42
CA ILE A 118 -7.78 -7.41 -16.10
C ILE A 118 -6.49 -7.67 -15.33
N PRO A 119 -6.36 -8.83 -14.66
CA PRO A 119 -5.16 -9.16 -13.92
C PRO A 119 -4.02 -9.57 -14.85
N HIS A 120 -2.81 -9.16 -14.48
CA HIS A 120 -1.57 -9.55 -15.13
C HIS A 120 -0.63 -10.21 -14.12
N CYS A 121 0.28 -11.02 -14.61
CA CYS A 121 1.32 -11.61 -13.77
C CYS A 121 2.29 -10.52 -13.26
N PRO A 122 2.48 -10.36 -11.95
CA PRO A 122 3.39 -9.34 -11.43
C PRO A 122 4.87 -9.59 -11.74
N LYS A 123 5.23 -10.79 -12.27
CA LYS A 123 6.60 -11.11 -12.68
C LYS A 123 6.85 -10.94 -14.17
N CYS A 124 5.99 -11.49 -15.02
CA CYS A 124 6.21 -11.50 -16.48
C CYS A 124 5.26 -10.57 -17.26
N GLY A 125 4.28 -9.95 -16.59
CA GLY A 125 3.33 -9.02 -17.21
C GLY A 125 2.25 -9.69 -18.08
N ARG A 126 2.25 -11.02 -18.21
CA ARG A 126 1.27 -11.75 -19.02
C ARG A 126 -0.14 -11.57 -18.43
N GLU A 127 -1.12 -11.33 -19.28
CA GLU A 127 -2.52 -11.30 -18.88
C GLU A 127 -2.97 -12.67 -18.34
N ILE A 128 -3.69 -12.66 -17.23
CA ILE A 128 -4.20 -13.85 -16.57
C ILE A 128 -5.72 -13.82 -16.65
N ARG A 129 -6.32 -14.86 -17.27
CA ARG A 129 -7.78 -14.98 -17.37
C ARG A 129 -8.27 -16.21 -16.61
N GLN A 130 -9.42 -16.07 -15.97
CA GLN A 130 -10.20 -17.24 -15.56
C GLN A 130 -10.93 -17.83 -16.77
N GLN A 131 -10.92 -19.15 -16.85
CA GLN A 131 -11.68 -19.85 -17.85
C GLN A 131 -12.75 -20.70 -17.16
N THR A 132 -13.98 -20.65 -17.66
CA THR A 132 -15.03 -21.60 -17.24
C THR A 132 -14.80 -22.95 -17.91
N VAL A 133 -15.34 -24.02 -17.32
CA VAL A 133 -15.25 -25.36 -17.92
C VAL A 133 -15.82 -25.38 -19.33
N ASP A 134 -16.96 -24.69 -19.54
CA ASP A 134 -17.58 -24.60 -20.86
C ASP A 134 -16.65 -23.97 -21.89
N GLN A 135 -15.95 -22.87 -21.52
CA GLN A 135 -14.97 -22.23 -22.42
C GLN A 135 -13.76 -23.14 -22.71
N MET A 136 -13.33 -23.94 -21.73
CA MET A 136 -12.26 -24.92 -21.95
C MET A 136 -12.73 -26.02 -22.91
N VAL A 137 -13.95 -26.54 -22.71
CA VAL A 137 -14.58 -27.53 -23.61
C VAL A 137 -14.67 -26.99 -25.04
N ASP A 138 -15.17 -25.77 -25.22
CA ASP A 138 -15.29 -25.16 -26.55
C ASP A 138 -13.95 -25.02 -27.25
N GLN A 139 -12.90 -24.62 -26.51
CA GLN A 139 -11.54 -24.52 -27.08
C GLN A 139 -10.98 -25.88 -27.49
N VAL A 140 -11.22 -26.92 -26.70
CA VAL A 140 -10.76 -28.28 -27.01
C VAL A 140 -11.52 -28.84 -28.21
N LEU A 141 -12.83 -28.59 -28.32
CA LEU A 141 -13.65 -29.04 -29.44
C LEU A 141 -13.36 -28.29 -30.74
N ALA A 142 -12.73 -27.11 -30.64
CA ALA A 142 -12.25 -26.38 -31.83
C ALA A 142 -10.97 -27.01 -32.47
N LEU A 143 -10.32 -27.94 -31.78
CA LEU A 143 -9.21 -28.70 -32.35
C LEU A 143 -9.68 -29.63 -33.51
N PRO A 144 -8.81 -29.97 -34.47
CA PRO A 144 -9.15 -30.85 -35.58
C PRO A 144 -9.68 -32.21 -35.08
N GLU A 145 -10.66 -32.77 -35.77
CA GLU A 145 -11.13 -34.13 -35.50
C GLU A 145 -9.99 -35.15 -35.50
N ARG A 146 -10.08 -36.15 -34.65
CA ARG A 146 -9.10 -37.21 -34.41
C ARG A 146 -7.82 -36.73 -33.74
N THR A 147 -7.73 -35.47 -33.29
CA THR A 147 -6.62 -35.01 -32.43
C THR A 147 -6.59 -35.82 -31.16
N ARG A 148 -5.44 -36.38 -30.81
CA ARG A 148 -5.22 -37.13 -29.55
C ARG A 148 -4.81 -36.13 -28.46
N ILE A 149 -5.51 -36.16 -27.33
CA ILE A 149 -5.26 -35.28 -26.22
C ILE A 149 -5.14 -36.05 -24.90
N GLN A 150 -4.37 -35.50 -23.96
CA GLN A 150 -4.30 -35.98 -22.59
C GLN A 150 -4.68 -34.82 -21.63
N VAL A 151 -5.59 -35.12 -20.71
CA VAL A 151 -5.97 -34.20 -19.66
C VAL A 151 -5.09 -34.45 -18.45
N LEU A 152 -4.23 -33.51 -18.12
CA LEU A 152 -3.25 -33.59 -17.05
C LEU A 152 -3.62 -32.64 -15.90
N ALA A 153 -3.49 -33.11 -14.66
CA ALA A 153 -3.70 -32.32 -13.45
C ALA A 153 -2.36 -32.06 -12.74
N PRO A 154 -1.78 -30.86 -12.81
CA PRO A 154 -0.52 -30.54 -12.14
C PRO A 154 -0.70 -30.51 -10.63
N VAL A 155 -0.09 -31.46 -9.91
CA VAL A 155 -0.12 -31.57 -8.43
C VAL A 155 1.12 -30.98 -7.77
N ILE A 156 2.28 -31.06 -8.45
CA ILE A 156 3.55 -30.42 -8.05
C ILE A 156 4.10 -29.64 -9.23
N ARG A 157 4.53 -28.40 -8.98
CA ARG A 157 5.13 -27.55 -10.02
C ARG A 157 6.42 -26.92 -9.51
N GLY A 158 7.54 -27.35 -10.08
CA GLY A 158 8.85 -26.76 -9.82
C GLY A 158 9.29 -26.76 -8.37
N ARG A 159 8.85 -27.73 -7.55
CA ARG A 159 9.20 -27.83 -6.12
C ARG A 159 10.25 -28.89 -5.89
N LYS A 160 11.21 -28.60 -4.99
CA LYS A 160 12.20 -29.56 -4.53
C LYS A 160 11.56 -30.58 -3.59
N GLY A 161 12.00 -31.84 -3.67
CA GLY A 161 11.55 -32.91 -2.78
C GLY A 161 11.38 -34.23 -3.51
N GLU A 162 11.34 -35.31 -2.77
CA GLU A 162 11.11 -36.69 -3.27
C GLU A 162 9.62 -36.96 -3.59
N HIS A 163 8.71 -36.14 -3.05
CA HIS A 163 7.25 -36.16 -3.26
C HIS A 163 6.58 -37.53 -3.11
N VAL A 164 7.17 -38.46 -2.34
CA VAL A 164 6.69 -39.85 -2.15
C VAL A 164 5.22 -39.88 -1.75
N LYS A 165 4.85 -39.08 -0.73
CA LYS A 165 3.45 -39.05 -0.24
C LYS A 165 2.46 -38.62 -1.32
N VAL A 166 2.83 -37.68 -2.20
CA VAL A 166 1.95 -37.21 -3.29
C VAL A 166 1.73 -38.32 -4.31
N LEU A 167 2.78 -39.08 -4.65
CA LEU A 167 2.69 -40.23 -5.56
C LEU A 167 1.84 -41.33 -4.96
N GLU A 168 2.00 -41.64 -3.65
CA GLU A 168 1.18 -42.63 -2.91
C GLU A 168 -0.29 -42.21 -2.87
N ASP A 169 -0.58 -40.91 -2.59
CA ASP A 169 -1.94 -40.40 -2.57
C ASP A 169 -2.61 -40.51 -3.94
N LEU A 170 -1.92 -40.15 -5.03
CA LEU A 170 -2.42 -40.33 -6.39
C LEU A 170 -2.70 -41.79 -6.74
N LYS A 171 -1.82 -42.71 -6.33
CA LYS A 171 -2.01 -44.16 -6.53
C LYS A 171 -3.23 -44.68 -5.75
N ARG A 172 -3.40 -44.22 -4.50
CA ARG A 172 -4.56 -44.57 -3.68
C ARG A 172 -5.87 -44.03 -4.25
N ASP A 173 -5.85 -42.83 -4.87
CA ASP A 173 -7.00 -42.19 -5.50
C ASP A 173 -7.34 -42.81 -6.88
N GLY A 174 -6.58 -43.85 -7.32
CA GLY A 174 -6.88 -44.63 -8.49
C GLY A 174 -6.24 -44.15 -9.80
N TYR A 175 -5.32 -43.20 -9.74
CA TYR A 175 -4.56 -42.79 -10.93
C TYR A 175 -3.53 -43.87 -11.28
N VAL A 176 -3.38 -44.13 -12.56
CA VAL A 176 -2.45 -45.18 -13.07
C VAL A 176 -1.16 -44.57 -13.55
N ARG A 177 -1.22 -43.34 -14.08
CA ARG A 177 -0.10 -42.67 -14.74
C ARG A 177 0.11 -41.26 -14.28
N VAL A 178 1.36 -40.86 -14.29
CA VAL A 178 1.81 -39.48 -14.03
C VAL A 178 2.81 -39.07 -15.12
N ARG A 179 2.87 -37.75 -15.40
CA ARG A 179 3.97 -37.14 -16.14
C ARG A 179 4.88 -36.45 -15.13
N ILE A 180 6.15 -36.83 -15.11
CA ILE A 180 7.14 -36.27 -14.17
C ILE A 180 8.25 -35.63 -15.01
N ASP A 181 8.46 -34.34 -14.85
CA ASP A 181 9.47 -33.56 -15.56
C ASP A 181 9.39 -33.74 -17.11
N GLY A 182 8.17 -33.94 -17.62
CA GLY A 182 7.88 -34.17 -19.05
C GLY A 182 7.87 -35.67 -19.48
N GLU A 183 8.32 -36.56 -18.62
CA GLU A 183 8.34 -38.01 -18.94
C GLU A 183 7.13 -38.73 -18.32
N MET A 184 6.49 -39.60 -19.14
CA MET A 184 5.37 -40.44 -18.68
C MET A 184 5.88 -41.62 -17.84
N ARG A 185 5.30 -41.82 -16.67
CA ARG A 185 5.60 -42.90 -15.73
C ARG A 185 4.33 -43.60 -15.27
N GLU A 186 4.42 -44.90 -14.99
CA GLU A 186 3.34 -45.63 -14.35
C GLU A 186 3.50 -45.59 -12.83
N LEU A 187 2.40 -45.34 -12.09
CA LEU A 187 2.44 -45.24 -10.62
C LEU A 187 2.69 -46.61 -9.94
N ASP A 188 2.61 -47.72 -10.70
CA ASP A 188 2.97 -49.06 -10.18
C ASP A 188 4.48 -49.28 -10.17
N GLU A 189 5.25 -48.51 -10.92
CA GLU A 189 6.71 -48.54 -10.90
C GLU A 189 7.25 -47.83 -9.64
N GLU A 190 8.47 -48.24 -9.26
CA GLU A 190 9.19 -47.59 -8.17
C GLU A 190 9.79 -46.28 -8.68
N ILE A 191 9.23 -45.13 -8.22
CA ILE A 191 9.61 -43.81 -8.66
C ILE A 191 10.50 -43.15 -7.61
N HIS A 192 11.77 -42.94 -7.92
CA HIS A 192 12.71 -42.21 -7.07
C HIS A 192 13.00 -40.82 -7.64
N LEU A 193 12.72 -39.78 -6.88
CA LEU A 193 12.98 -38.40 -7.23
C LEU A 193 14.11 -37.82 -6.39
N GLU A 194 14.93 -36.95 -7.00
CA GLU A 194 16.05 -36.31 -6.32
C GLU A 194 15.57 -35.20 -5.37
N LYS A 195 15.84 -35.31 -4.08
CA LYS A 195 15.40 -34.38 -3.02
C LYS A 195 15.78 -32.91 -3.29
N ASN A 196 16.94 -32.67 -3.92
CA ASN A 196 17.47 -31.32 -4.13
C ASN A 196 17.11 -30.73 -5.50
N LYS A 197 16.52 -31.50 -6.40
CA LYS A 197 16.06 -31.08 -7.72
C LYS A 197 14.61 -30.60 -7.66
N LYS A 198 14.27 -29.66 -8.53
CA LYS A 198 12.89 -29.22 -8.70
C LYS A 198 12.18 -30.19 -9.62
N HIS A 199 11.01 -30.67 -9.21
CA HIS A 199 10.19 -31.58 -9.97
C HIS A 199 8.82 -30.97 -10.30
N THR A 200 8.27 -31.34 -11.44
CA THR A 200 6.89 -31.10 -11.84
C THR A 200 6.21 -32.45 -12.01
N ILE A 201 5.08 -32.66 -11.30
CA ILE A 201 4.31 -33.91 -11.29
C ILE A 201 2.90 -33.59 -11.72
N GLU A 202 2.40 -34.26 -12.72
CA GLU A 202 1.08 -34.09 -13.31
C GLU A 202 0.37 -35.44 -13.39
N ALA A 203 -0.79 -35.56 -12.74
CA ALA A 203 -1.61 -36.77 -12.83
C ALA A 203 -2.32 -36.84 -14.19
N VAL A 204 -2.26 -37.97 -14.88
CA VAL A 204 -3.02 -38.18 -16.09
C VAL A 204 -4.44 -38.57 -15.75
N VAL A 205 -5.38 -37.63 -15.99
CA VAL A 205 -6.79 -37.82 -15.64
C VAL A 205 -7.52 -38.61 -16.72
N ASP A 206 -7.35 -38.25 -18.00
CA ASP A 206 -7.97 -38.95 -19.09
C ASP A 206 -7.15 -38.82 -20.41
N ARG A 207 -7.37 -39.75 -21.32
CA ARG A 207 -6.83 -39.75 -22.67
C ARG A 207 -7.98 -39.83 -23.65
N LEU A 208 -8.10 -38.80 -24.47
CA LEU A 208 -9.24 -38.62 -25.37
C LEU A 208 -8.81 -38.44 -26.82
N VAL A 209 -9.73 -38.68 -27.71
CA VAL A 209 -9.58 -38.35 -29.14
C VAL A 209 -10.73 -37.41 -29.49
N VAL A 210 -10.40 -36.23 -30.01
CA VAL A 210 -11.39 -35.22 -30.39
C VAL A 210 -12.34 -35.77 -31.43
N ARG A 211 -13.65 -35.78 -31.08
CA ARG A 211 -14.72 -36.25 -31.94
C ARG A 211 -16.05 -35.60 -31.55
N GLU A 212 -16.98 -35.59 -32.47
CA GLU A 212 -18.33 -35.12 -32.18
C GLU A 212 -19.01 -35.93 -31.05
N GLY A 213 -19.74 -35.25 -30.17
CA GLY A 213 -20.48 -35.85 -29.05
C GLY A 213 -19.65 -36.21 -27.80
N MET A 214 -18.38 -35.83 -27.71
CA MET A 214 -17.53 -36.12 -26.54
C MET A 214 -17.69 -35.13 -25.38
N ASN A 215 -18.55 -34.09 -25.52
CA ASN A 215 -18.69 -32.96 -24.57
C ASN A 215 -18.80 -33.42 -23.12
N LYS A 216 -19.72 -34.35 -22.81
CA LYS A 216 -19.94 -34.81 -21.45
C LYS A 216 -18.71 -35.43 -20.82
N ARG A 217 -18.04 -36.35 -21.53
CA ARG A 217 -16.83 -37.00 -21.04
C ARG A 217 -15.67 -36.01 -20.87
N LEU A 218 -15.53 -35.06 -21.80
CA LEU A 218 -14.51 -34.01 -21.71
C LEU A 218 -14.77 -33.11 -20.50
N THR A 219 -16.02 -32.66 -20.28
CA THR A 219 -16.40 -31.88 -19.10
C THR A 219 -16.07 -32.63 -17.80
N ASP A 220 -16.47 -33.89 -17.69
CA ASP A 220 -16.20 -34.72 -16.49
C ASP A 220 -14.69 -34.86 -16.23
N SER A 221 -13.90 -35.03 -17.28
CA SER A 221 -12.42 -35.14 -17.19
C SER A 221 -11.77 -33.82 -16.79
N LEU A 222 -12.23 -32.68 -17.33
CA LEU A 222 -11.72 -31.35 -16.95
C LEU A 222 -12.11 -31.01 -15.51
N GLU A 223 -13.34 -31.26 -15.09
CA GLU A 223 -13.76 -31.04 -13.70
C GLU A 223 -12.97 -31.90 -12.72
N THR A 224 -12.68 -33.16 -13.06
CA THR A 224 -11.83 -34.04 -12.25
C THR A 224 -10.41 -33.51 -12.15
N ALA A 225 -9.83 -33.10 -13.29
CA ALA A 225 -8.49 -32.52 -13.31
C ALA A 225 -8.39 -31.24 -12.46
N MET A 226 -9.45 -30.39 -12.49
CA MET A 226 -9.52 -29.18 -11.67
C MET A 226 -9.55 -29.48 -10.17
N LYS A 227 -10.32 -30.47 -9.76
CA LYS A 227 -10.38 -30.88 -8.31
C LYS A 227 -9.01 -31.36 -7.83
N VAL A 228 -8.31 -32.13 -8.63
CA VAL A 228 -7.00 -32.73 -8.28
C VAL A 228 -5.90 -31.67 -8.23
N SER A 229 -5.89 -30.75 -9.20
CA SER A 229 -4.84 -29.75 -9.34
C SER A 229 -5.10 -28.47 -8.54
N GLY A 230 -6.29 -28.27 -7.99
CA GLY A 230 -6.71 -27.02 -7.37
C GLY A 230 -7.01 -25.92 -8.41
N GLY A 231 -7.51 -26.28 -9.62
CA GLY A 231 -8.01 -25.33 -10.61
C GLY A 231 -7.13 -25.10 -11.84
N LEU A 232 -6.05 -25.82 -11.99
CA LEU A 232 -5.15 -25.74 -13.17
C LEU A 232 -5.16 -27.04 -13.96
N ILE A 233 -5.27 -26.95 -15.29
CA ILE A 233 -5.27 -28.11 -16.17
C ILE A 233 -4.23 -27.88 -17.27
N VAL A 234 -3.44 -28.90 -17.59
CA VAL A 234 -2.64 -28.98 -18.80
C VAL A 234 -3.32 -29.93 -19.76
N LEU A 235 -3.68 -29.44 -20.93
CA LEU A 235 -4.13 -30.27 -22.03
C LEU A 235 -2.95 -30.51 -22.94
N ASP A 236 -2.39 -31.69 -22.88
CA ASP A 236 -1.30 -32.11 -23.75
C ASP A 236 -1.89 -32.62 -25.10
N VAL A 237 -1.61 -31.89 -26.15
CA VAL A 237 -1.98 -32.30 -27.54
C VAL A 237 -0.86 -33.14 -28.12
N ILE A 238 -1.10 -34.43 -28.29
CA ILE A 238 -0.09 -35.34 -28.83
C ILE A 238 0.32 -34.90 -30.24
N ASP A 239 1.61 -34.65 -30.40
CA ASP A 239 2.22 -34.10 -31.61
C ASP A 239 1.84 -32.62 -31.90
N GLY A 240 1.36 -31.88 -30.92
CA GLY A 240 0.99 -30.47 -30.99
C GLY A 240 1.48 -29.64 -29.79
N GLU A 241 0.95 -28.42 -29.66
CA GLU A 241 1.27 -27.53 -28.52
C GLU A 241 0.38 -27.83 -27.32
N GLU A 242 0.95 -27.76 -26.12
CA GLU A 242 0.18 -27.85 -24.88
C GLU A 242 -0.75 -26.65 -24.70
N MET A 243 -1.98 -26.90 -24.28
CA MET A 243 -2.94 -25.86 -23.89
C MET A 243 -3.05 -25.84 -22.37
N LEU A 244 -2.92 -24.66 -21.79
CA LEU A 244 -3.05 -24.48 -20.36
C LEU A 244 -4.37 -23.79 -20.02
N PHE A 245 -5.14 -24.40 -19.15
CA PHE A 245 -6.41 -23.88 -18.66
C PHE A 245 -6.32 -23.61 -17.15
N SER A 246 -6.95 -22.53 -16.70
CA SER A 246 -7.02 -22.20 -15.27
C SER A 246 -8.39 -21.66 -14.92
N GLN A 247 -8.98 -22.25 -13.90
CA GLN A 247 -10.18 -21.71 -13.24
C GLN A 247 -9.82 -20.58 -12.27
N ASN A 248 -8.59 -20.56 -11.78
CA ASN A 248 -8.05 -19.52 -10.91
C ASN A 248 -7.24 -18.53 -11.74
N TYR A 249 -7.08 -17.31 -11.26
CA TYR A 249 -6.16 -16.35 -11.86
C TYR A 249 -4.70 -16.79 -11.63
N ALA A 250 -4.22 -17.73 -12.45
CA ALA A 250 -2.87 -18.26 -12.35
C ALA A 250 -2.04 -17.99 -13.60
N CYS A 251 -0.80 -17.56 -13.40
CA CYS A 251 0.14 -17.40 -14.50
C CYS A 251 0.75 -18.76 -14.86
N PRO A 252 0.59 -19.21 -16.11
CA PRO A 252 1.12 -20.49 -16.56
C PRO A 252 2.65 -20.56 -16.50
N ASP A 253 3.33 -19.47 -16.84
CA ASP A 253 4.80 -19.44 -16.95
C ASP A 253 5.48 -19.30 -15.59
N CYS A 254 4.91 -18.48 -14.71
CA CYS A 254 5.53 -18.13 -13.41
C CYS A 254 5.00 -18.94 -12.23
N GLY A 255 3.90 -19.67 -12.40
CA GLY A 255 3.24 -20.44 -11.33
C GLY A 255 2.64 -19.59 -10.22
N ILE A 256 2.49 -18.26 -10.42
CA ILE A 256 1.85 -17.35 -9.48
C ILE A 256 0.35 -17.48 -9.66
N SER A 257 -0.36 -17.70 -8.56
CA SER A 257 -1.82 -17.63 -8.49
C SER A 257 -2.22 -16.32 -7.83
N LEU A 258 -3.15 -15.59 -8.45
CA LEU A 258 -3.81 -14.45 -7.86
C LEU A 258 -5.12 -14.92 -7.22
N GLU A 259 -5.44 -14.34 -6.08
CA GLU A 259 -6.75 -14.55 -5.45
C GLU A 259 -7.86 -13.85 -6.26
N GLU A 260 -9.11 -14.15 -5.93
CA GLU A 260 -10.26 -13.50 -6.55
C GLU A 260 -10.18 -11.97 -6.38
N LEU A 261 -10.47 -11.24 -7.46
CA LEU A 261 -10.45 -9.79 -7.47
C LEU A 261 -11.58 -9.24 -6.60
N THR A 262 -11.24 -8.78 -5.41
CA THR A 262 -12.18 -8.18 -4.46
C THR A 262 -11.83 -6.71 -4.20
N PRO A 263 -12.80 -5.83 -3.86
CA PRO A 263 -12.50 -4.42 -3.58
C PRO A 263 -11.46 -4.20 -2.45
N ARG A 264 -11.37 -5.13 -1.50
CA ARG A 264 -10.37 -5.06 -0.40
C ARG A 264 -8.93 -5.25 -0.88
N MET A 265 -8.72 -5.95 -2.01
CA MET A 265 -7.41 -6.12 -2.63
C MET A 265 -6.80 -4.79 -3.10
N PHE A 266 -7.64 -3.83 -3.43
CA PHE A 266 -7.25 -2.50 -3.92
C PHE A 266 -7.25 -1.44 -2.81
N SER A 267 -7.37 -1.82 -1.54
CA SER A 267 -7.35 -0.92 -0.40
C SER A 267 -5.99 -0.92 0.28
N PHE A 268 -5.31 0.21 0.26
CA PHE A 268 -4.05 0.39 1.02
C PHE A 268 -4.28 0.59 2.52
N ASN A 269 -5.53 0.78 2.97
CA ASN A 269 -5.91 0.83 4.39
C ASN A 269 -6.26 -0.55 4.97
N ASN A 270 -6.25 -1.59 4.14
CA ASN A 270 -6.53 -2.95 4.54
C ASN A 270 -5.28 -3.83 4.37
N PRO A 271 -4.86 -4.62 5.36
CA PRO A 271 -3.68 -5.51 5.25
C PRO A 271 -3.73 -6.47 4.06
N TYR A 272 -4.94 -6.77 3.56
CA TYR A 272 -5.13 -7.63 2.39
C TYR A 272 -4.56 -7.02 1.10
N GLY A 273 -4.73 -5.71 0.88
CA GLY A 273 -4.25 -5.01 -0.31
C GLY A 273 -3.00 -4.17 -0.08
N ALA A 274 -2.74 -3.75 1.16
CA ALA A 274 -1.61 -2.90 1.50
C ALA A 274 -0.26 -3.57 1.23
N CYS A 275 0.71 -2.81 0.74
CA CYS A 275 2.10 -3.26 0.66
C CYS A 275 2.59 -3.68 2.06
N PRO A 276 3.11 -4.91 2.26
CA PRO A 276 3.50 -5.41 3.58
C PRO A 276 4.66 -4.62 4.19
N THR A 277 5.57 -4.12 3.37
CA THR A 277 6.77 -3.39 3.81
C THR A 277 6.45 -2.02 4.41
N CYS A 278 5.57 -1.24 3.78
CA CYS A 278 5.19 0.09 4.26
C CYS A 278 3.78 0.12 4.89
N SER A 279 3.12 -1.02 5.03
CA SER A 279 1.76 -1.11 5.58
C SER A 279 0.77 -0.13 4.94
N GLY A 280 0.91 0.11 3.63
CA GLY A 280 0.04 1.00 2.85
C GLY A 280 0.37 2.49 2.94
N LEU A 281 1.49 2.86 3.57
CA LEU A 281 1.92 4.27 3.65
C LEU A 281 2.55 4.78 2.35
N GLY A 282 3.16 3.88 1.56
CA GLY A 282 3.89 4.23 0.35
C GLY A 282 5.32 4.72 0.61
N THR A 283 5.61 5.09 1.84
CA THR A 283 6.92 5.64 2.26
C THR A 283 7.40 4.95 3.53
N LEU A 284 8.69 5.04 3.77
CA LEU A 284 9.35 4.57 4.99
C LEU A 284 10.18 5.70 5.57
N MET A 285 10.14 5.82 6.90
CA MET A 285 11.08 6.67 7.62
C MET A 285 12.42 5.94 7.69
N ARG A 286 13.49 6.60 7.25
CA ARG A 286 14.87 6.10 7.30
C ARG A 286 15.80 7.19 7.74
N MET A 287 16.91 6.82 8.39
CA MET A 287 17.95 7.77 8.73
C MET A 287 18.46 8.45 7.47
N ASP A 288 18.46 9.79 7.48
CA ASP A 288 18.81 10.61 6.33
C ASP A 288 20.22 11.18 6.50
N PRO A 289 21.17 10.85 5.60
CA PRO A 289 22.52 11.41 5.64
C PRO A 289 22.57 12.94 5.65
N GLU A 290 21.61 13.61 4.98
CA GLU A 290 21.57 15.09 4.92
C GLU A 290 21.09 15.71 6.25
N LEU A 291 20.25 15.01 7.01
CA LEU A 291 19.84 15.45 8.36
C LEU A 291 20.92 15.14 9.40
N ILE A 292 21.70 14.07 9.20
CA ILE A 292 22.85 13.70 10.04
C ILE A 292 24.04 14.63 9.81
N LEU A 293 24.30 15.01 8.56
CA LEU A 293 25.37 15.90 8.12
C LEU A 293 24.78 17.14 7.40
N PRO A 294 24.08 18.02 8.12
CA PRO A 294 23.31 19.10 7.52
C PRO A 294 24.18 20.22 6.89
N ASN A 295 25.42 20.35 7.30
CA ASN A 295 26.37 21.29 6.71
C ASN A 295 27.66 20.58 6.33
N ARG A 296 27.84 20.33 5.05
CA ARG A 296 29.02 19.66 4.50
C ARG A 296 30.24 20.57 4.35
N ASP A 297 30.09 21.88 4.56
CA ASP A 297 31.20 22.82 4.58
C ASP A 297 31.99 22.79 5.91
N LEU A 298 31.39 22.21 6.95
CA LEU A 298 32.05 21.98 8.22
C LEU A 298 32.88 20.69 8.22
N SER A 299 33.95 20.67 8.99
CA SER A 299 34.72 19.47 9.32
C SER A 299 34.10 18.70 10.49
N LEU A 300 34.61 17.48 10.73
CA LEU A 300 34.20 16.67 11.89
C LEU A 300 34.52 17.36 13.22
N ASN A 301 35.68 18.03 13.30
CA ASN A 301 36.10 18.78 14.50
C ASN A 301 35.25 20.06 14.69
N GLU A 302 34.73 20.66 13.63
CA GLU A 302 33.80 21.81 13.69
C GLU A 302 32.38 21.42 13.98
N GLY A 303 32.08 20.13 14.15
CA GLY A 303 30.75 19.62 14.49
C GLY A 303 29.83 19.44 13.29
N ALA A 304 30.34 19.04 12.14
CA ALA A 304 29.53 18.68 10.97
C ALA A 304 28.52 17.58 11.28
N LEU A 305 28.90 16.64 12.16
CA LEU A 305 28.02 15.55 12.60
C LEU A 305 27.12 16.03 13.75
N ARG A 306 25.85 16.22 13.48
CA ARG A 306 24.85 16.65 14.47
C ARG A 306 23.99 15.48 14.92
N VAL A 307 24.56 14.61 15.75
CA VAL A 307 23.86 13.44 16.27
C VAL A 307 24.15 13.30 17.76
N THR A 308 23.12 13.13 18.56
CA THR A 308 23.23 12.94 20.01
C THR A 308 24.06 11.71 20.36
N GLY A 309 25.02 11.92 21.26
CA GLY A 309 25.97 10.89 21.69
C GLY A 309 27.14 10.65 20.73
N TRP A 310 27.29 11.46 19.69
CA TRP A 310 28.36 11.38 18.68
C TRP A 310 29.14 12.71 18.53
N ASN A 311 29.09 13.55 19.55
CA ASN A 311 29.80 14.84 19.53
C ASN A 311 31.30 14.64 19.64
N SER A 312 32.04 15.19 18.70
CA SER A 312 33.51 15.15 18.62
C SER A 312 34.24 15.94 19.73
N GLY A 313 33.51 16.61 20.63
CA GLY A 313 34.08 17.55 21.60
C GLY A 313 34.55 16.95 22.93
N ALA A 314 34.41 15.65 23.17
CA ALA A 314 34.90 15.04 24.42
C ALA A 314 36.19 14.26 24.18
N ASP A 315 37.33 14.80 24.65
CA ASP A 315 38.58 14.08 24.62
C ASP A 315 38.47 12.69 25.25
N GLY A 316 38.94 11.66 24.55
CA GLY A 316 38.94 10.27 25.03
C GLY A 316 37.62 9.51 24.84
N SER A 317 36.64 10.04 24.10
CA SER A 317 35.43 9.27 23.77
C SER A 317 35.76 8.11 22.80
N ILE A 318 35.06 6.99 22.95
CA ILE A 318 35.19 5.84 22.03
C ILE A 318 34.94 6.28 20.58
N PHE A 319 34.04 7.23 20.36
CA PHE A 319 33.74 7.75 19.05
C PHE A 319 34.95 8.50 18.43
N ASN A 320 35.63 9.36 19.19
CA ASN A 320 36.85 10.05 18.71
C ASN A 320 37.97 9.07 18.35
N MET A 321 38.09 7.94 19.07
CA MET A 321 39.00 6.89 18.68
C MET A 321 38.67 6.26 17.33
N TYR A 322 37.38 6.03 17.06
CA TYR A 322 36.96 5.55 15.76
C TYR A 322 37.18 6.58 14.65
N LEU A 323 36.93 7.87 14.90
CA LEU A 323 37.18 8.93 13.92
C LEU A 323 38.69 9.05 13.60
N ALA A 324 39.56 9.00 14.62
CA ALA A 324 41.02 9.03 14.44
C ALA A 324 41.50 7.81 13.64
N ALA A 325 41.02 6.62 13.97
CA ALA A 325 41.39 5.39 13.26
C ALA A 325 40.87 5.38 11.80
N MET A 326 39.69 5.97 11.53
CA MET A 326 39.20 6.15 10.16
C MET A 326 40.05 7.17 9.40
N ALA A 327 40.41 8.29 10.01
CA ALA A 327 41.28 9.31 9.42
C ALA A 327 42.63 8.70 8.98
N GLU A 328 43.23 7.87 9.83
CA GLU A 328 44.47 7.14 9.52
C GLU A 328 44.24 6.11 8.38
N ARG A 329 43.18 5.31 8.47
CA ARG A 329 42.91 4.23 7.51
C ARG A 329 42.57 4.74 6.12
N TYR A 330 41.82 5.83 6.02
CA TYR A 330 41.34 6.38 4.74
C TYR A 330 42.15 7.63 4.30
N GLY A 331 43.16 8.05 5.04
CA GLY A 331 44.06 9.10 4.64
C GLY A 331 43.49 10.51 4.60
N PHE A 332 42.65 10.90 5.57
CA PHE A 332 42.07 12.24 5.67
C PHE A 332 42.35 12.88 7.05
N SER A 333 42.20 14.20 7.14
CA SER A 333 42.21 14.93 8.41
C SER A 333 40.79 15.20 8.90
N LEU A 334 40.60 15.16 10.23
CA LEU A 334 39.30 15.52 10.85
C LEU A 334 38.96 17.01 10.72
N ASP A 335 39.91 17.85 10.29
CA ASP A 335 39.72 19.29 10.02
C ASP A 335 39.33 19.59 8.56
N VAL A 336 39.25 18.56 7.71
CA VAL A 336 38.79 18.71 6.31
C VAL A 336 37.26 18.76 6.25
N PRO A 337 36.65 19.69 5.50
CA PRO A 337 35.24 19.74 5.29
C PRO A 337 34.68 18.41 4.77
N ILE A 338 33.47 18.03 5.21
CA ILE A 338 32.80 16.77 4.81
C ILE A 338 32.69 16.61 3.28
N LYS A 339 32.48 17.70 2.55
CA LYS A 339 32.39 17.68 1.08
C LYS A 339 33.69 17.25 0.39
N ASP A 340 34.86 17.44 1.06
CA ASP A 340 36.19 17.17 0.53
C ASP A 340 36.73 15.82 1.02
N LEU A 341 35.98 15.09 1.84
CA LEU A 341 36.35 13.75 2.30
C LEU A 341 36.38 12.74 1.15
N PRO A 342 37.29 11.76 1.16
CA PRO A 342 37.21 10.62 0.26
C PRO A 342 35.84 9.93 0.39
N ARG A 343 35.25 9.54 -0.74
CA ARG A 343 33.90 8.88 -0.75
C ARG A 343 33.88 7.63 0.13
N GLU A 344 34.93 6.84 0.11
CA GLU A 344 35.07 5.64 0.94
C GLU A 344 35.08 5.95 2.44
N ALA A 345 35.72 7.07 2.84
CA ALA A 345 35.70 7.54 4.23
C ALA A 345 34.30 7.98 4.67
N LEU A 346 33.61 8.73 3.82
CA LEU A 346 32.24 9.17 4.08
C LEU A 346 31.27 7.97 4.15
N ASP A 347 31.40 7.01 3.25
CA ASP A 347 30.60 5.78 3.26
C ASP A 347 30.88 4.95 4.51
N ALA A 348 32.15 4.85 4.95
CA ALA A 348 32.52 4.16 6.19
C ALA A 348 31.99 4.89 7.42
N LEU A 349 32.01 6.21 7.46
CA LEU A 349 31.44 7.02 8.55
C LEU A 349 29.93 6.78 8.67
N LEU A 350 29.21 6.85 7.57
CA LEU A 350 27.74 6.73 7.56
C LEU A 350 27.28 5.29 7.75
N TYR A 351 27.87 4.33 7.02
CA TYR A 351 27.35 2.96 6.91
C TYR A 351 28.23 1.88 7.52
N GLY A 352 29.40 2.29 8.11
CA GLY A 352 30.33 1.39 8.78
C GLY A 352 31.37 0.74 7.87
N THR A 353 32.33 0.08 8.50
CA THR A 353 33.49 -0.54 7.82
C THR A 353 33.18 -1.94 7.25
N LYS A 354 31.91 -2.38 7.22
CA LYS A 354 31.48 -3.69 6.68
C LYS A 354 32.23 -4.90 7.24
N GLY A 355 32.65 -4.80 8.51
CA GLY A 355 33.39 -5.85 9.21
C GLY A 355 34.91 -5.69 9.17
N GLU A 356 35.46 -4.75 8.39
CA GLU A 356 36.88 -4.40 8.47
C GLU A 356 37.18 -3.80 9.83
N LYS A 357 38.22 -4.32 10.49
CA LYS A 357 38.64 -3.88 11.82
C LYS A 357 39.58 -2.69 11.73
N LEU A 358 39.23 -1.64 12.45
CA LEU A 358 40.09 -0.47 12.66
C LEU A 358 40.98 -0.66 13.90
N SER A 359 42.19 -0.12 13.89
CA SER A 359 43.11 -0.10 15.05
C SER A 359 42.77 1.11 15.92
N LEU A 360 42.19 0.88 17.07
CA LEU A 360 41.78 1.92 18.02
C LEU A 360 42.87 2.09 19.08
N HIS A 361 43.36 3.32 19.28
CA HIS A 361 44.35 3.65 20.27
C HIS A 361 43.73 4.34 21.47
N TYR A 362 43.92 3.76 22.62
CA TYR A 362 43.42 4.28 23.89
C TYR A 362 44.57 4.57 24.83
N GLU A 363 44.66 5.80 25.29
CA GLU A 363 45.67 6.21 26.26
C GLU A 363 45.05 6.35 27.65
N ARG A 364 45.57 5.60 28.62
CA ARG A 364 45.20 5.68 30.03
C ARG A 364 46.42 5.55 30.90
N ASP A 365 46.55 6.48 31.84
CA ASP A 365 47.65 6.48 32.82
C ASP A 365 49.06 6.41 32.17
N GLY A 366 49.25 7.08 31.00
CA GLY A 366 50.50 7.10 30.26
C GLY A 366 50.85 5.78 29.54
N ARG A 367 49.90 4.87 29.42
CA ARG A 367 50.03 3.61 28.63
C ARG A 367 49.04 3.64 27.46
N THR A 368 49.59 3.47 26.26
CA THR A 368 48.78 3.30 25.04
C THR A 368 48.40 1.82 24.88
N THR A 369 47.12 1.54 24.83
CA THR A 369 46.57 0.21 24.52
C THR A 369 45.92 0.26 23.16
N THR A 370 46.23 -0.71 22.30
CA THR A 370 45.60 -0.83 20.97
C THR A 370 44.66 -2.03 20.96
N TYR A 371 43.46 -1.82 20.47
CA TYR A 371 42.54 -2.93 20.18
C TYR A 371 41.93 -2.78 18.80
N SER A 372 41.50 -3.89 18.19
CA SER A 372 40.95 -3.88 16.84
C SER A 372 39.45 -4.19 16.86
N ALA A 373 38.65 -3.27 16.34
CA ALA A 373 37.19 -3.44 16.25
C ALA A 373 36.62 -2.86 14.93
N PRO A 374 35.58 -3.46 14.38
CA PRO A 374 34.87 -2.87 13.25
C PRO A 374 34.05 -1.66 13.71
N PHE A 375 33.89 -0.69 12.85
CA PHE A 375 32.98 0.43 13.08
C PHE A 375 31.58 0.13 12.50
N GLU A 376 30.55 0.26 13.32
CA GLU A 376 29.18 -0.05 12.95
C GLU A 376 28.62 0.95 11.89
N GLY A 377 29.06 2.20 11.95
CA GLY A 377 28.52 3.31 11.19
C GLY A 377 27.47 4.11 11.96
N VAL A 378 27.36 5.40 11.64
CA VAL A 378 26.41 6.29 12.32
C VAL A 378 24.97 5.87 12.07
N ILE A 379 24.60 5.61 10.82
CA ILE A 379 23.24 5.23 10.42
C ILE A 379 22.82 3.89 11.05
N PRO A 380 23.54 2.78 10.88
CA PRO A 380 23.17 1.52 11.52
C PRO A 380 23.08 1.62 13.05
N SER A 381 23.96 2.39 13.68
CA SER A 381 23.91 2.61 15.12
C SER A 381 22.66 3.35 15.56
N LEU A 382 22.27 4.42 14.84
CA LEU A 382 21.03 5.15 15.10
C LEU A 382 19.79 4.29 14.88
N GLU A 383 19.76 3.52 13.79
CA GLU A 383 18.64 2.58 13.50
C GLU A 383 18.51 1.50 14.59
N ARG A 384 19.62 0.98 15.10
CA ARG A 384 19.61 0.03 16.20
C ARG A 384 19.08 0.68 17.48
N ARG A 385 19.60 1.85 17.86
CA ARG A 385 19.19 2.61 19.05
C ARG A 385 17.71 2.99 18.99
N TYR A 386 17.21 3.43 17.82
CA TYR A 386 15.80 3.73 17.60
C TYR A 386 14.89 2.52 17.83
N ARG A 387 15.34 1.32 17.41
CA ARG A 387 14.59 0.06 17.64
C ARG A 387 14.62 -0.39 19.10
N GLU A 388 15.72 -0.18 19.78
CA GLU A 388 15.96 -0.67 21.14
C GLU A 388 15.44 0.29 22.23
N THR A 389 15.25 1.58 21.92
CA THR A 389 14.81 2.55 22.91
C THR A 389 13.34 2.38 23.28
N ASN A 390 13.07 2.42 24.60
CA ASN A 390 11.71 2.47 25.17
C ASN A 390 11.31 3.89 25.60
N SER A 391 12.22 4.87 25.50
CA SER A 391 11.97 6.27 25.88
C SER A 391 11.28 7.02 24.74
N PRO A 392 10.05 7.57 24.92
CA PRO A 392 9.37 8.36 23.90
C PRO A 392 10.20 9.57 23.44
N GLY A 393 10.83 10.32 24.37
CA GLY A 393 11.66 11.48 24.04
C GLY A 393 12.90 11.12 23.20
N MET A 394 13.58 10.01 23.52
CA MET A 394 14.69 9.53 22.68
C MET A 394 14.24 9.08 21.30
N ARG A 395 13.03 8.53 21.21
CA ARG A 395 12.46 8.15 19.93
C ARG A 395 12.17 9.36 19.06
N GLU A 396 11.55 10.41 19.61
CA GLU A 396 11.31 11.68 18.92
C GLU A 396 12.63 12.30 18.45
N GLU A 397 13.67 12.28 19.28
CA GLU A 397 15.00 12.79 18.93
C GLU A 397 15.62 12.04 17.76
N TYR A 398 15.52 10.69 17.73
CA TYR A 398 16.00 9.92 16.57
C TYR A 398 15.16 10.16 15.32
N GLU A 399 13.86 10.44 15.45
CA GLU A 399 12.98 10.77 14.33
C GLU A 399 13.36 12.09 13.65
N GLU A 400 14.03 13.02 14.35
CA GLU A 400 14.57 14.25 13.76
C GLU A 400 15.66 13.99 12.71
N TYR A 401 16.34 12.83 12.78
CA TYR A 401 17.35 12.41 11.81
C TYR A 401 16.77 11.55 10.68
N MET A 402 15.45 11.36 10.66
CA MET A 402 14.78 10.52 9.66
C MET A 402 14.14 11.33 8.55
N GLY A 403 14.45 10.98 7.31
CA GLY A 403 13.75 11.43 6.12
C GLY A 403 12.67 10.43 5.67
N GLN A 404 11.72 10.92 4.90
CA GLN A 404 10.65 10.13 4.31
C GLN A 404 11.04 9.69 2.89
N TYR A 405 11.25 8.40 2.70
CA TYR A 405 11.68 7.82 1.42
C TYR A 405 10.59 6.93 0.81
N PRO A 406 10.45 6.90 -0.53
CA PRO A 406 9.55 5.95 -1.18
C PRO A 406 9.85 4.50 -0.76
N CYS A 407 8.81 3.72 -0.51
CA CYS A 407 8.97 2.30 -0.17
C CYS A 407 9.60 1.55 -1.35
N PRO A 408 10.71 0.79 -1.16
CA PRO A 408 11.40 0.10 -2.25
C PRO A 408 10.57 -0.99 -2.91
N ASP A 409 9.64 -1.62 -2.19
CA ASP A 409 8.84 -2.72 -2.72
C ASP A 409 7.68 -2.26 -3.60
N CYS A 410 6.97 -1.20 -3.20
CA CYS A 410 5.84 -0.67 -3.95
C CYS A 410 6.15 0.64 -4.68
N SER A 411 7.38 1.17 -4.57
CA SER A 411 7.81 2.42 -5.22
C SER A 411 6.83 3.59 -5.00
N GLY A 412 6.32 3.72 -3.77
CA GLY A 412 5.34 4.74 -3.39
C GLY A 412 3.87 4.36 -3.66
N LYS A 413 3.58 3.30 -4.39
CA LYS A 413 2.23 2.93 -4.84
C LYS A 413 1.34 2.28 -3.76
N ARG A 414 1.79 2.12 -2.52
CA ARG A 414 1.02 1.72 -1.32
C ARG A 414 0.43 0.31 -1.33
N LEU A 415 0.25 -0.33 -2.48
CA LEU A 415 -0.42 -1.62 -2.66
C LEU A 415 0.57 -2.76 -2.93
N LYS A 416 0.11 -3.99 -2.75
CA LYS A 416 0.83 -5.21 -3.15
C LYS A 416 1.02 -5.25 -4.66
N LYS A 417 2.07 -5.94 -5.12
CA LYS A 417 2.40 -6.10 -6.55
C LYS A 417 1.26 -6.78 -7.34
N GLU A 418 0.56 -7.71 -6.71
CA GLU A 418 -0.60 -8.41 -7.28
C GLU A 418 -1.76 -7.45 -7.58
N ALA A 419 -2.04 -6.51 -6.68
CA ALA A 419 -3.07 -5.50 -6.88
C ALA A 419 -2.66 -4.46 -7.94
N LEU A 420 -1.38 -4.09 -7.97
CA LEU A 420 -0.83 -3.19 -8.98
C LEU A 420 -0.75 -3.80 -10.38
N ALA A 421 -0.73 -5.13 -10.46
CA ALA A 421 -0.73 -5.85 -11.72
C ALA A 421 -2.13 -6.00 -12.35
N VAL A 422 -3.19 -5.48 -11.71
CA VAL A 422 -4.54 -5.43 -12.29
C VAL A 422 -4.74 -4.10 -12.99
N THR A 423 -5.22 -4.13 -14.24
CA THR A 423 -5.43 -2.92 -15.04
C THR A 423 -6.87 -2.76 -15.50
N VAL A 424 -7.29 -1.51 -15.65
CA VAL A 424 -8.52 -1.12 -16.34
C VAL A 424 -8.13 -0.12 -17.43
N GLY A 425 -8.48 -0.41 -18.67
CA GLY A 425 -8.05 0.41 -19.80
C GLY A 425 -6.53 0.57 -19.94
N GLY A 426 -5.75 -0.40 -19.42
CA GLY A 426 -4.29 -0.41 -19.46
C GLY A 426 -3.60 0.29 -18.28
N LEU A 427 -4.33 0.88 -17.33
CA LEU A 427 -3.77 1.55 -16.15
C LEU A 427 -4.01 0.74 -14.89
N SER A 428 -3.01 0.66 -14.00
CA SER A 428 -3.22 0.20 -12.63
C SER A 428 -4.02 1.24 -11.84
N ILE A 429 -4.62 0.81 -10.72
CA ILE A 429 -5.40 1.73 -9.86
C ILE A 429 -4.55 2.92 -9.36
N MET A 430 -3.27 2.70 -9.07
CA MET A 430 -2.40 3.77 -8.59
C MET A 430 -1.90 4.66 -9.73
N ASP A 431 -1.65 4.12 -10.94
CA ASP A 431 -1.34 4.93 -12.11
C ASP A 431 -2.49 5.90 -12.43
N PHE A 432 -3.74 5.42 -12.28
CA PHE A 432 -4.92 6.29 -12.38
C PHE A 432 -4.94 7.36 -11.28
N CYS A 433 -4.66 6.99 -10.01
CA CYS A 433 -4.64 7.94 -8.90
C CYS A 433 -3.53 8.98 -8.99
N ASP A 434 -2.43 8.69 -9.69
CA ASP A 434 -1.28 9.59 -9.86
C ASP A 434 -1.48 10.61 -10.98
N MET A 435 -2.52 10.44 -11.81
CA MET A 435 -2.88 11.43 -12.82
C MET A 435 -3.56 12.67 -12.20
N PRO A 436 -3.36 13.87 -12.77
CA PRO A 436 -4.19 15.04 -12.45
C PRO A 436 -5.68 14.74 -12.71
N VAL A 437 -6.56 15.37 -11.93
CA VAL A 437 -8.03 15.22 -12.06
C VAL A 437 -8.51 15.40 -13.49
N THR A 438 -7.99 16.39 -14.25
CA THR A 438 -8.32 16.58 -15.66
C THR A 438 -8.08 15.31 -16.48
N LYS A 439 -6.90 14.67 -16.33
CA LYS A 439 -6.55 13.45 -17.05
C LYS A 439 -7.38 12.24 -16.60
N SER A 440 -7.66 12.18 -15.30
CA SER A 440 -8.54 11.15 -14.75
C SER A 440 -9.96 11.26 -15.32
N LEU A 441 -10.46 12.49 -15.50
CA LEU A 441 -11.77 12.75 -16.11
C LEU A 441 -11.80 12.34 -17.58
N GLU A 442 -10.82 12.80 -18.39
CA GLU A 442 -10.68 12.39 -19.80
C GLU A 442 -10.65 10.86 -19.95
N PHE A 443 -9.92 10.16 -19.06
CA PHE A 443 -9.84 8.71 -19.07
C PHE A 443 -11.19 8.06 -18.78
N ILE A 444 -11.90 8.51 -17.73
CA ILE A 444 -13.21 7.97 -17.32
C ILE A 444 -14.27 8.21 -18.39
N GLU A 445 -14.24 9.34 -19.08
CA GLU A 445 -15.16 9.63 -20.19
C GLU A 445 -14.91 8.76 -21.43
N ALA A 446 -13.65 8.47 -21.71
CA ALA A 446 -13.26 7.59 -22.83
C ALA A 446 -13.45 6.09 -22.51
N LEU A 447 -13.48 5.69 -21.24
CA LEU A 447 -13.49 4.30 -20.80
C LEU A 447 -14.65 3.49 -21.37
N PRO A 448 -15.94 3.97 -21.39
CA PRO A 448 -17.07 3.19 -21.92
C PRO A 448 -16.90 2.76 -23.38
N GLY A 449 -16.16 3.54 -24.18
CA GLY A 449 -15.86 3.22 -25.58
C GLY A 449 -14.87 2.05 -25.75
N ARG A 450 -14.13 1.72 -24.69
CA ARG A 450 -13.11 0.66 -24.67
C ARG A 450 -13.61 -0.65 -24.07
N LEU A 451 -14.80 -0.65 -23.45
CA LEU A 451 -15.36 -1.77 -22.73
C LEU A 451 -16.29 -2.59 -23.62
N SER A 452 -16.33 -3.91 -23.43
CA SER A 452 -17.34 -4.79 -23.97
C SER A 452 -18.74 -4.44 -23.41
N ALA A 453 -19.82 -4.92 -24.05
CA ALA A 453 -21.19 -4.66 -23.60
C ALA A 453 -21.42 -5.15 -22.15
N ARG A 454 -20.86 -6.30 -21.77
CA ARG A 454 -20.96 -6.86 -20.42
C ARG A 454 -20.21 -6.01 -19.38
N GLU A 455 -18.97 -5.62 -19.67
CA GLU A 455 -18.15 -4.78 -18.78
C GLU A 455 -18.78 -3.41 -18.61
N ARG A 456 -19.34 -2.82 -19.70
CA ARG A 456 -20.05 -1.55 -19.65
C ARG A 456 -21.25 -1.62 -18.70
N MET A 457 -22.06 -2.68 -18.78
CA MET A 457 -23.21 -2.87 -17.87
C MET A 457 -22.77 -2.93 -16.40
N MET A 458 -21.63 -3.56 -16.10
CA MET A 458 -21.08 -3.65 -14.73
C MET A 458 -20.47 -2.34 -14.25
N ALA A 459 -19.91 -1.53 -15.14
CA ALA A 459 -19.17 -0.33 -14.81
C ALA A 459 -20.02 0.96 -14.83
N ASP A 460 -21.17 0.98 -15.50
CA ASP A 460 -21.93 2.18 -15.85
C ASP A 460 -22.24 3.08 -14.65
N LEU A 461 -22.80 2.52 -13.58
CA LEU A 461 -23.12 3.27 -12.36
C LEU A 461 -21.85 3.79 -11.67
N ILE A 462 -20.78 2.99 -11.65
CA ILE A 462 -19.50 3.37 -11.03
C ILE A 462 -18.88 4.52 -11.81
N VAL A 463 -18.81 4.41 -13.12
CA VAL A 463 -18.28 5.44 -14.03
C VAL A 463 -19.05 6.74 -13.90
N LYS A 464 -20.39 6.68 -13.82
CA LYS A 464 -21.26 7.84 -13.63
C LYS A 464 -20.94 8.60 -12.34
N GLU A 465 -20.80 7.88 -11.23
CA GLU A 465 -20.48 8.45 -9.93
C GLU A 465 -19.08 9.06 -9.90
N MET A 466 -18.09 8.34 -10.44
CA MET A 466 -16.72 8.85 -10.55
C MET A 466 -16.65 10.13 -11.40
N ARG A 467 -17.31 10.13 -12.55
CA ARG A 467 -17.38 11.31 -13.43
C ARG A 467 -17.96 12.51 -12.70
N SER A 468 -19.07 12.33 -11.97
CA SER A 468 -19.71 13.42 -11.21
C SER A 468 -18.75 14.03 -10.18
N ARG A 469 -18.02 13.20 -9.43
CA ARG A 469 -17.06 13.66 -8.41
C ARG A 469 -15.83 14.34 -9.02
N LEU A 470 -15.30 13.79 -10.13
CA LEU A 470 -14.17 14.39 -10.84
C LEU A 470 -14.54 15.74 -11.45
N HIS A 471 -15.72 15.87 -12.07
CA HIS A 471 -16.25 17.14 -12.55
C HIS A 471 -16.45 18.16 -11.43
N PHE A 472 -16.88 17.71 -10.26
CA PHE A 472 -16.97 18.59 -9.11
C PHE A 472 -15.60 19.16 -8.73
N LEU A 473 -14.57 18.32 -8.61
CA LEU A 473 -13.20 18.80 -8.32
C LEU A 473 -12.69 19.77 -9.39
N GLU A 474 -12.98 19.52 -10.65
CA GLU A 474 -12.64 20.43 -11.74
C GLU A 474 -13.38 21.77 -11.62
N SER A 475 -14.69 21.74 -11.33
CA SER A 475 -15.53 22.95 -11.26
C SER A 475 -15.14 23.90 -10.12
N VAL A 476 -14.53 23.38 -9.05
CA VAL A 476 -14.01 24.18 -7.93
C VAL A 476 -12.54 24.59 -8.10
N GLY A 477 -11.93 24.32 -9.27
CA GLY A 477 -10.56 24.75 -9.58
C GLY A 477 -9.46 23.80 -9.09
N LEU A 478 -9.79 22.58 -8.69
CA LEU A 478 -8.84 21.57 -8.16
C LEU A 478 -8.38 20.55 -9.21
N GLN A 479 -8.49 20.87 -10.49
CA GLN A 479 -8.16 19.98 -11.61
C GLN A 479 -6.69 19.55 -11.67
N TYR A 480 -5.79 20.27 -11.02
CA TYR A 480 -4.35 19.96 -10.95
C TYR A 480 -4.00 18.92 -9.90
N LEU A 481 -4.89 18.65 -8.95
CA LEU A 481 -4.65 17.67 -7.90
C LEU A 481 -4.59 16.25 -8.46
N THR A 482 -3.80 15.41 -7.78
CA THR A 482 -3.82 13.95 -8.00
C THR A 482 -4.62 13.28 -6.87
N LEU A 483 -5.30 12.17 -7.18
CA LEU A 483 -6.06 11.43 -6.17
C LEU A 483 -5.15 10.75 -5.14
N SER A 484 -3.88 10.48 -5.49
CA SER A 484 -2.85 9.91 -4.60
C SER A 484 -2.26 10.91 -3.62
N ARG A 485 -2.44 12.24 -3.85
CA ARG A 485 -1.90 13.29 -2.98
C ARG A 485 -2.41 13.14 -1.55
N ALA A 486 -1.49 13.16 -0.59
CA ALA A 486 -1.82 13.02 0.83
C ALA A 486 -2.66 14.22 1.31
N ALA A 487 -3.77 13.95 2.02
CA ALA A 487 -4.67 14.99 2.51
C ALA A 487 -3.97 15.96 3.50
N ALA A 488 -2.94 15.50 4.21
CA ALA A 488 -2.14 16.33 5.11
C ALA A 488 -1.31 17.41 4.39
N THR A 489 -1.13 17.29 3.07
CA THR A 489 -0.36 18.26 2.25
C THR A 489 -1.24 19.31 1.58
N LEU A 490 -2.55 19.23 1.77
CA LEU A 490 -3.50 20.19 1.20
C LEU A 490 -3.44 21.51 1.98
N SER A 491 -3.56 22.62 1.27
CA SER A 491 -3.74 23.93 1.90
C SER A 491 -5.16 24.08 2.45
N GLY A 492 -5.40 25.07 3.31
CA GLY A 492 -6.73 25.35 3.87
C GLY A 492 -7.80 25.69 2.82
N GLY A 493 -7.40 26.10 1.63
CA GLY A 493 -8.31 26.37 0.50
C GLY A 493 -8.62 25.17 -0.37
N GLU A 494 -7.71 24.20 -0.42
CA GLU A 494 -7.87 22.91 -1.12
C GLU A 494 -8.73 21.94 -0.30
#